data_9412190196dca64aaa800168a95ef478
#
_entry.id   9412190196dca64aaa800168a95ef478
#
_cell.length_a   1.000
_cell.length_b   1.000
_cell.length_c   1.000
_cell.angle_alpha   90.00
_cell.angle_beta   90.00
_cell.angle_gamma   90.00
#
_symmetry.space_group_name_H-M   'P 1'
#
loop_
_entity.id
_entity.type
_entity.pdbx_description
1 polymer ?
#
loop_
_entity_poly.entity_id
_entity_poly.type
_entity_poly.pdbx_seq_one_letter_code
_entity_poly.pdbx_strand_id
1 'polypeptide(L)'
;VTRRRIAIVAGLILVALAAFVVSVIVGAINLTPAEVLRGMVDPGGVDKQTRTVLWSLRLPMAVMALLIGASLSLAGAQMQTILDNPLAEPFTLGISAAAAFGGASAIVLRWQLLAQPQFNLALIAWLSAAVATAVIVVAAVIRGAKSETMVLLGIGLVFFFQAMLALIQYRSSSEALQQIVFWSMGSLTRASWQANAVLAGVLVVALPILGALSWRLTALRLGDARATALGINTSRLRVIVLVVVSLVAATTVAFAGIIGFIGLVGPHIARMLVGEDQRYFVPASMAAGAAVMCAAHALSLVIKPG
;
A
#
# COMPACT_ATOMS: atom_id res chain seq x y z
N VAL A 1 1.96 -28.67 12.28
CA VAL A 1 2.17 -27.66 11.23
C VAL A 1 1.31 -26.42 11.49
N THR A 2 0.00 -26.58 11.69
CA THR A 2 -0.96 -25.46 11.89
C THR A 2 -0.63 -24.58 13.11
N ARG A 3 -0.37 -25.19 14.30
CA ARG A 3 -0.02 -24.45 15.53
C ARG A 3 1.25 -23.60 15.35
N ARG A 4 2.27 -24.16 14.69
CA ARG A 4 3.52 -23.43 14.40
C ARG A 4 3.27 -22.22 13.51
N ARG A 5 2.47 -22.36 12.44
CA ARG A 5 2.14 -21.25 11.55
C ARG A 5 1.36 -20.14 12.26
N ILE A 6 0.40 -20.50 13.11
CA ILE A 6 -0.34 -19.54 13.94
C ILE A 6 0.61 -18.79 14.88
N ALA A 7 1.52 -19.49 15.55
CA ALA A 7 2.50 -18.87 16.43
C ALA A 7 3.43 -17.90 15.69
N ILE A 8 3.85 -18.24 14.45
CA ILE A 8 4.66 -17.35 13.61
C ILE A 8 3.88 -16.09 13.25
N VAL A 9 2.62 -16.23 12.81
CA VAL A 9 1.77 -15.06 12.48
C VAL A 9 1.58 -14.17 13.71
N ALA A 10 1.29 -14.75 14.86
CA ALA A 10 1.17 -14.01 16.12
C ALA A 10 2.49 -13.29 16.47
N GLY A 11 3.63 -13.96 16.30
CA GLY A 11 4.95 -13.36 16.50
C GLY A 11 5.21 -12.18 15.58
N LEU A 12 4.86 -12.28 14.29
CA LEU A 12 4.99 -11.17 13.33
C LEU A 12 4.08 -9.99 13.69
N ILE A 13 2.86 -10.26 14.16
CA ILE A 13 1.95 -9.22 14.66
C ILE A 13 2.57 -8.51 15.88
N LEU A 14 3.15 -9.25 16.83
CA LEU A 14 3.83 -8.66 17.99
C LEU A 14 5.02 -7.81 17.56
N VAL A 15 5.81 -8.25 16.57
CA VAL A 15 6.92 -7.46 16.01
C VAL A 15 6.39 -6.18 15.34
N ALA A 16 5.29 -6.26 14.60
CA ALA A 16 4.66 -5.09 13.99
C ALA A 16 4.17 -4.09 15.04
N LEU A 17 3.55 -4.57 16.12
CA LEU A 17 3.11 -3.73 17.24
C LEU A 17 4.30 -3.10 17.98
N ALA A 18 5.37 -3.85 18.19
CA ALA A 18 6.59 -3.31 18.80
C ALA A 18 7.22 -2.21 17.91
N ALA A 19 7.33 -2.46 16.60
CA ALA A 19 7.84 -1.47 15.63
C ALA A 19 6.93 -0.22 15.57
N PHE A 20 5.60 -0.40 15.65
CA PHE A 20 4.64 0.70 15.75
C PHE A 20 4.90 1.54 17.02
N VAL A 21 5.00 0.91 18.16
CA VAL A 21 5.29 1.61 19.45
C VAL A 21 6.60 2.39 19.36
N VAL A 22 7.66 1.76 18.84
CA VAL A 22 8.96 2.43 18.63
C VAL A 22 8.79 3.64 17.70
N SER A 23 8.02 3.53 16.61
CA SER A 23 7.79 4.62 15.66
C SER A 23 7.00 5.79 16.26
N VAL A 24 6.20 5.56 17.31
CA VAL A 24 5.51 6.62 18.06
C VAL A 24 6.45 7.31 19.07
N ILE A 25 7.33 6.55 19.72
CA ILE A 25 8.24 7.08 20.74
C ILE A 25 9.36 7.91 20.10
N VAL A 26 9.94 7.41 19.00
CA VAL A 26 11.07 8.04 18.32
C VAL A 26 10.62 9.31 17.58
N GLY A 27 11.43 10.38 17.63
CA GLY A 27 11.20 11.62 16.88
C GLY A 27 12.01 12.80 17.38
N ALA A 28 11.97 13.92 16.66
CA ALA A 28 12.76 15.12 16.93
C ALA A 28 12.50 15.75 18.32
N ILE A 29 11.29 15.62 18.84
CA ILE A 29 10.94 16.04 20.21
C ILE A 29 11.05 14.80 21.10
N ASN A 30 11.92 14.86 22.12
CA ASN A 30 12.11 13.75 23.04
C ASN A 30 10.88 13.59 23.95
N LEU A 31 10.04 12.60 23.65
CA LEU A 31 8.98 12.15 24.54
C LEU A 31 9.42 10.86 25.21
N THR A 32 9.28 10.82 26.51
CA THR A 32 9.54 9.57 27.23
C THR A 32 8.43 8.55 26.98
N PRO A 33 8.71 7.22 27.02
CA PRO A 33 7.69 6.20 26.89
C PRO A 33 6.51 6.38 27.87
N ALA A 34 6.81 6.92 29.07
CA ALA A 34 5.78 7.18 30.09
C ALA A 34 4.86 8.35 29.66
N GLU A 35 5.38 9.41 29.06
CA GLU A 35 4.58 10.52 28.53
C GLU A 35 3.73 10.10 27.35
N VAL A 36 4.28 9.26 26.46
CA VAL A 36 3.51 8.68 25.34
C VAL A 36 2.34 7.84 25.87
N LEU A 37 2.61 6.92 26.80
CA LEU A 37 1.57 6.09 27.41
C LEU A 37 0.51 6.92 28.15
N ARG A 38 0.96 7.88 28.96
CA ARG A 38 0.04 8.79 29.67
C ARG A 38 -0.79 9.61 28.69
N GLY A 39 -0.17 10.20 27.65
CA GLY A 39 -0.87 11.00 26.64
C GLY A 39 -1.83 10.18 25.76
N MET A 40 -1.63 8.88 25.61
CA MET A 40 -2.58 7.98 24.94
C MET A 40 -3.78 7.63 25.82
N VAL A 41 -3.56 7.38 27.13
CA VAL A 41 -4.62 6.96 28.06
C VAL A 41 -5.38 8.16 28.61
N ASP A 42 -4.67 9.24 28.95
CA ASP A 42 -5.23 10.50 29.47
C ASP A 42 -4.66 11.71 28.71
N PRO A 43 -5.24 12.05 27.57
CA PRO A 43 -4.79 13.21 26.77
C PRO A 43 -4.94 14.55 27.51
N GLY A 44 -5.78 14.62 28.55
CA GLY A 44 -5.95 15.81 29.39
C GLY A 44 -4.89 15.96 30.46
N GLY A 45 -4.23 14.86 30.85
CA GLY A 45 -3.21 14.80 31.91
C GLY A 45 -1.79 15.14 31.44
N VAL A 46 -1.59 15.48 30.17
CA VAL A 46 -0.29 15.91 29.59
C VAL A 46 -0.37 17.35 29.13
N ASP A 47 0.80 18.01 29.02
CA ASP A 47 0.87 19.38 28.52
C ASP A 47 0.37 19.49 27.07
N LYS A 48 -0.04 20.69 26.66
CA LYS A 48 -0.63 20.96 25.35
C LYS A 48 0.33 20.61 24.19
N GLN A 49 1.64 20.83 24.36
CA GLN A 49 2.63 20.56 23.35
C GLN A 49 2.76 19.05 23.12
N THR A 50 2.93 18.26 24.19
CA THR A 50 2.99 16.80 24.15
C THR A 50 1.74 16.21 23.51
N ARG A 51 0.57 16.69 23.90
CA ARG A 51 -0.70 16.26 23.31
C ARG A 51 -0.77 16.54 21.81
N THR A 52 -0.41 17.76 21.40
CA THR A 52 -0.43 18.13 19.96
C THR A 52 0.55 17.28 19.14
N VAL A 53 1.78 17.14 19.63
CA VAL A 53 2.80 16.31 18.95
C VAL A 53 2.36 14.86 18.83
N LEU A 54 1.79 14.31 19.90
CA LEU A 54 1.37 12.91 19.91
C LEU A 54 0.15 12.66 18.99
N TRP A 55 -0.92 13.41 19.17
CA TRP A 55 -2.20 13.15 18.51
C TRP A 55 -2.33 13.75 17.10
N SER A 56 -1.62 14.85 16.82
CA SER A 56 -1.73 15.52 15.52
C SER A 56 -0.57 15.20 14.57
N LEU A 57 0.56 14.66 15.07
CA LEU A 57 1.71 14.33 14.24
C LEU A 57 2.09 12.86 14.34
N ARG A 58 2.53 12.37 15.51
CA ARG A 58 3.15 11.05 15.65
C ARG A 58 2.20 9.89 15.43
N LEU A 59 1.07 9.90 16.12
CA LEU A 59 0.08 8.83 15.99
C LEU A 59 -0.47 8.73 14.56
N PRO A 60 -0.89 9.81 13.90
CA PRO A 60 -1.32 9.72 12.50
C PRO A 60 -0.24 9.15 11.57
N MET A 61 1.03 9.56 11.71
CA MET A 61 2.14 9.04 10.90
C MET A 61 2.44 7.58 11.16
N ALA A 62 2.48 7.16 12.43
CA ALA A 62 2.73 5.77 12.80
C ALA A 62 1.58 4.85 12.36
N VAL A 63 0.32 5.28 12.52
CA VAL A 63 -0.86 4.55 12.03
C VAL A 63 -0.84 4.46 10.51
N MET A 64 -0.49 5.54 9.82
CA MET A 64 -0.33 5.51 8.35
C MET A 64 0.78 4.55 7.93
N ALA A 65 1.93 4.53 8.60
CA ALA A 65 3.01 3.57 8.32
C ALA A 65 2.53 2.12 8.44
N LEU A 66 1.82 1.80 9.52
CA LEU A 66 1.25 0.48 9.75
C LEU A 66 0.25 0.09 8.66
N LEU A 67 -0.69 0.99 8.32
CA LEU A 67 -1.71 0.75 7.30
C LEU A 67 -1.10 0.59 5.90
N ILE A 68 -0.12 1.43 5.53
CA ILE A 68 0.59 1.34 4.25
C ILE A 68 1.37 0.04 4.15
N GLY A 69 2.12 -0.31 5.20
CA GLY A 69 2.89 -1.55 5.23
C GLY A 69 2.02 -2.78 5.05
N ALA A 70 0.89 -2.84 5.77
CA ALA A 70 -0.09 -3.90 5.65
C ALA A 70 -0.76 -3.91 4.27
N SER A 71 -1.16 -2.75 3.75
CA SER A 71 -1.86 -2.61 2.46
C SER A 71 -0.99 -3.02 1.27
N LEU A 72 0.23 -2.50 1.20
CA LEU A 72 1.14 -2.82 0.08
C LEU A 72 1.57 -4.27 0.13
N SER A 73 1.81 -4.84 1.32
CA SER A 73 2.15 -6.25 1.45
C SER A 73 0.98 -7.18 1.14
N LEU A 74 -0.25 -6.81 1.50
CA LEU A 74 -1.46 -7.50 1.05
C LEU A 74 -1.56 -7.49 -0.47
N ALA A 75 -1.45 -6.31 -1.07
CA ALA A 75 -1.54 -6.14 -2.51
C ALA A 75 -0.42 -6.91 -3.25
N GLY A 76 0.81 -6.84 -2.75
CA GLY A 76 1.94 -7.60 -3.28
C GLY A 76 1.74 -9.10 -3.19
N ALA A 77 1.32 -9.62 -2.03
CA ALA A 77 1.05 -11.05 -1.82
C ALA A 77 0.02 -11.59 -2.82
N GLN A 78 -1.04 -10.83 -3.06
CA GLN A 78 -2.08 -11.23 -3.99
C GLN A 78 -1.63 -11.10 -5.46
N MET A 79 -0.89 -10.03 -5.80
CA MET A 79 -0.31 -9.89 -7.15
C MET A 79 0.64 -11.03 -7.48
N GLN A 80 1.53 -11.40 -6.55
CA GLN A 80 2.44 -12.55 -6.71
C GLN A 80 1.66 -13.85 -6.91
N THR A 81 0.51 -13.98 -6.25
CA THR A 81 -0.34 -15.17 -6.39
C THR A 81 -1.05 -15.23 -7.73
N ILE A 82 -1.69 -14.16 -8.19
CA ILE A 82 -2.47 -14.16 -9.44
C ILE A 82 -1.60 -14.12 -10.69
N LEU A 83 -0.38 -13.57 -10.59
CA LEU A 83 0.57 -13.49 -11.71
C LEU A 83 1.57 -14.65 -11.71
N ASP A 84 1.52 -15.51 -10.69
CA ASP A 84 2.50 -16.59 -10.45
C ASP A 84 3.95 -16.12 -10.56
N ASN A 85 4.23 -14.94 -10.02
CA ASN A 85 5.54 -14.32 -10.09
C ASN A 85 5.90 -13.72 -8.72
N PRO A 86 6.95 -14.19 -8.04
CA PRO A 86 7.35 -13.72 -6.72
C PRO A 86 7.89 -12.28 -6.72
N LEU A 87 8.19 -11.70 -7.87
CA LEU A 87 8.66 -10.33 -8.05
C LEU A 87 7.54 -9.37 -8.45
N ALA A 88 6.29 -9.86 -8.56
CA ALA A 88 5.17 -9.00 -8.89
C ALA A 88 4.75 -8.15 -7.68
N GLU A 89 4.49 -6.88 -7.95
CA GLU A 89 3.89 -5.94 -7.03
C GLU A 89 2.91 -5.01 -7.78
N PRO A 90 2.03 -4.27 -7.11
CA PRO A 90 1.07 -3.40 -7.80
C PRO A 90 1.72 -2.37 -8.73
N PHE A 91 2.96 -1.99 -8.46
CA PHE A 91 3.69 -1.00 -9.26
C PHE A 91 4.15 -1.55 -10.61
N THR A 92 4.39 -2.85 -10.72
CA THR A 92 4.75 -3.50 -11.99
C THR A 92 3.63 -3.47 -13.04
N LEU A 93 2.39 -3.22 -12.60
CA LEU A 93 1.22 -3.06 -13.49
C LEU A 93 0.89 -1.59 -13.83
N GLY A 94 1.78 -0.66 -13.54
CA GLY A 94 1.64 0.74 -13.92
C GLY A 94 0.73 1.58 -13.03
N ILE A 95 0.20 1.03 -11.94
CA ILE A 95 -0.71 1.72 -11.02
C ILE A 95 -0.06 2.95 -10.41
N SER A 96 1.20 2.83 -9.94
CA SER A 96 1.94 3.96 -9.37
C SER A 96 2.35 4.99 -10.41
N ALA A 97 2.74 4.57 -11.61
CA ALA A 97 3.08 5.48 -12.70
C ALA A 97 1.86 6.29 -13.15
N ALA A 98 0.69 5.64 -13.24
CA ALA A 98 -0.57 6.30 -13.53
C ALA A 98 -0.97 7.29 -12.42
N ALA A 99 -0.84 6.90 -11.15
CA ALA A 99 -1.08 7.80 -10.02
C ALA A 99 -0.15 9.02 -10.04
N ALA A 100 1.15 8.81 -10.34
CA ALA A 100 2.12 9.89 -10.46
C ALA A 100 1.76 10.87 -11.58
N PHE A 101 1.37 10.35 -12.75
CA PHE A 101 0.87 11.16 -13.86
C PHE A 101 -0.38 11.95 -13.47
N GLY A 102 -1.37 11.30 -12.81
CA GLY A 102 -2.59 11.96 -12.33
C GLY A 102 -2.29 13.07 -11.34
N GLY A 103 -1.44 12.82 -10.34
CA GLY A 103 -1.01 13.82 -9.37
C GLY A 103 -0.27 15.00 -10.02
N ALA A 104 0.66 14.71 -10.93
CA ALA A 104 1.37 15.75 -11.68
C ALA A 104 0.41 16.58 -12.54
N SER A 105 -0.55 15.94 -13.20
CA SER A 105 -1.59 16.62 -13.99
C SER A 105 -2.43 17.55 -13.13
N ALA A 106 -2.84 17.11 -11.94
CA ALA A 106 -3.58 17.93 -10.99
C ALA A 106 -2.82 19.18 -10.56
N ILE A 107 -1.51 19.05 -10.32
CA ILE A 107 -0.63 20.15 -9.91
C ILE A 107 -0.48 21.16 -11.06
N VAL A 108 -0.11 20.69 -12.25
CA VAL A 108 0.24 21.56 -13.40
C VAL A 108 -1.01 22.20 -14.01
N LEU A 109 -2.08 21.43 -14.19
CA LEU A 109 -3.33 21.89 -14.79
C LEU A 109 -4.27 22.55 -13.78
N ARG A 110 -3.90 22.55 -12.49
CA ARG A 110 -4.67 23.11 -11.38
C ARG A 110 -6.10 22.58 -11.32
N TRP A 111 -6.27 21.29 -11.62
CA TRP A 111 -7.58 20.65 -11.55
C TRP A 111 -8.09 20.60 -10.12
N GLN A 112 -9.31 21.10 -9.91
CA GLN A 112 -9.93 21.18 -8.61
C GLN A 112 -11.31 20.51 -8.65
N LEU A 113 -11.34 19.23 -8.22
CA LEU A 113 -12.55 18.42 -8.06
C LEU A 113 -13.09 18.51 -6.63
N LEU A 114 -12.20 18.71 -5.65
CA LEU A 114 -12.53 18.84 -4.23
C LEU A 114 -11.94 20.12 -3.66
N ALA A 115 -12.64 20.72 -2.68
CA ALA A 115 -12.21 21.95 -2.03
C ALA A 115 -10.90 21.77 -1.21
N GLN A 116 -10.69 20.60 -0.63
CA GLN A 116 -9.50 20.32 0.18
C GLN A 116 -8.34 19.87 -0.73
N PRO A 117 -7.21 20.61 -0.80
CA PRO A 117 -6.13 20.34 -1.75
C PRO A 117 -5.52 18.96 -1.63
N GLN A 118 -5.33 18.44 -0.40
CA GLN A 118 -4.78 17.12 -0.14
C GLN A 118 -5.67 16.00 -0.70
N PHE A 119 -6.97 16.07 -0.46
CA PHE A 119 -7.93 15.08 -0.95
C PHE A 119 -8.19 15.22 -2.44
N ASN A 120 -8.13 16.45 -2.97
CA ASN A 120 -8.23 16.70 -4.40
C ASN A 120 -7.10 16.01 -5.17
N LEU A 121 -5.87 16.20 -4.73
CA LEU A 121 -4.68 15.58 -5.34
C LEU A 121 -4.74 14.05 -5.24
N ALA A 122 -5.11 13.54 -4.06
CA ALA A 122 -5.28 12.12 -3.83
C ALA A 122 -6.36 11.50 -4.74
N LEU A 123 -7.51 12.18 -4.90
CA LEU A 123 -8.60 11.70 -5.75
C LEU A 123 -8.17 11.61 -7.23
N ILE A 124 -7.50 12.64 -7.76
CA ILE A 124 -7.08 12.65 -9.17
C ILE A 124 -6.01 11.59 -9.43
N ALA A 125 -5.04 11.43 -8.52
CA ALA A 125 -4.06 10.36 -8.59
C ALA A 125 -4.73 8.98 -8.54
N TRP A 126 -5.69 8.79 -7.65
CA TRP A 126 -6.46 7.56 -7.52
C TRP A 126 -7.28 7.25 -8.78
N LEU A 127 -7.96 8.23 -9.37
CA LEU A 127 -8.72 8.07 -10.61
C LEU A 127 -7.82 7.68 -11.78
N SER A 128 -6.63 8.28 -11.89
CA SER A 128 -5.66 7.91 -12.91
C SER A 128 -5.17 6.46 -12.76
N ALA A 129 -4.90 6.02 -11.52
CA ALA A 129 -4.58 4.62 -11.21
C ALA A 129 -5.74 3.67 -11.53
N ALA A 130 -6.98 4.09 -11.26
CA ALA A 130 -8.18 3.32 -11.59
C ALA A 130 -8.35 3.16 -13.12
N VAL A 131 -8.02 4.19 -13.92
CA VAL A 131 -8.00 4.10 -15.39
C VAL A 131 -6.98 3.06 -15.86
N ALA A 132 -5.75 3.08 -15.32
CA ALA A 132 -4.74 2.07 -15.65
C ALA A 132 -5.24 0.65 -15.31
N THR A 133 -5.83 0.48 -14.14
CA THR A 133 -6.44 -0.80 -13.73
C THR A 133 -7.56 -1.22 -14.69
N ALA A 134 -8.44 -0.29 -15.07
CA ALA A 134 -9.54 -0.57 -15.99
C ALA A 134 -9.02 -1.05 -17.36
N VAL A 135 -7.95 -0.44 -17.89
CA VAL A 135 -7.32 -0.88 -19.14
C VAL A 135 -6.85 -2.33 -19.05
N ILE A 136 -6.19 -2.72 -17.95
CA ILE A 136 -5.73 -4.10 -17.76
C ILE A 136 -6.91 -5.05 -17.63
N VAL A 137 -7.93 -4.67 -16.85
CA VAL A 137 -9.15 -5.49 -16.64
C VAL A 137 -9.87 -5.72 -17.96
N VAL A 138 -10.08 -4.67 -18.76
CA VAL A 138 -10.75 -4.78 -20.06
C VAL A 138 -9.95 -5.70 -20.99
N ALA A 139 -8.64 -5.53 -21.06
CA ALA A 139 -7.79 -6.39 -21.87
C ALA A 139 -7.81 -7.86 -21.37
N ALA A 140 -7.81 -8.06 -20.06
CA ALA A 140 -7.91 -9.39 -19.45
C ALA A 140 -9.26 -10.06 -19.73
N VAL A 141 -10.35 -9.32 -19.76
CA VAL A 141 -11.70 -9.84 -20.11
C VAL A 141 -11.75 -10.22 -21.59
N ILE A 142 -11.21 -9.39 -22.49
CA ILE A 142 -11.29 -9.60 -23.95
C ILE A 142 -10.34 -10.69 -24.42
N ARG A 143 -9.10 -10.72 -23.91
CA ARG A 143 -8.02 -11.64 -24.38
C ARG A 143 -7.76 -12.83 -23.46
N GLY A 144 -8.51 -12.96 -22.37
CA GLY A 144 -8.25 -13.90 -21.28
C GLY A 144 -7.23 -13.34 -20.30
N ALA A 145 -7.48 -13.58 -19.01
CA ALA A 145 -6.63 -13.10 -17.92
C ALA A 145 -5.40 -14.00 -17.72
N LYS A 146 -4.58 -14.17 -18.76
CA LYS A 146 -3.29 -14.86 -18.64
C LYS A 146 -2.28 -13.97 -17.96
N SER A 147 -1.45 -14.55 -17.11
CA SER A 147 -0.43 -13.85 -16.35
C SER A 147 0.51 -13.03 -17.25
N GLU A 148 1.00 -13.65 -18.33
CA GLU A 148 1.94 -13.02 -19.26
C GLU A 148 1.32 -11.77 -19.94
N THR A 149 0.04 -11.87 -20.34
CA THR A 149 -0.68 -10.76 -20.97
C THR A 149 -0.84 -9.58 -20.00
N MET A 150 -1.18 -9.86 -18.74
CA MET A 150 -1.34 -8.83 -17.72
C MET A 150 -0.03 -8.14 -17.40
N VAL A 151 1.07 -8.90 -17.28
CA VAL A 151 2.42 -8.36 -17.04
C VAL A 151 2.89 -7.50 -18.20
N LEU A 152 2.74 -7.98 -19.45
CA LEU A 152 3.16 -7.24 -20.64
C LEU A 152 2.40 -5.93 -20.80
N LEU A 153 1.08 -5.94 -20.58
CA LEU A 153 0.27 -4.72 -20.57
C LEU A 153 0.68 -3.77 -19.45
N GLY A 154 0.95 -4.32 -18.25
CA GLY A 154 1.43 -3.54 -17.11
C GLY A 154 2.72 -2.80 -17.44
N ILE A 155 3.70 -3.48 -18.01
CA ILE A 155 4.96 -2.87 -18.45
C ILE A 155 4.70 -1.76 -19.48
N GLY A 156 3.84 -2.02 -20.47
CA GLY A 156 3.45 -1.00 -21.45
C GLY A 156 2.83 0.23 -20.82
N LEU A 157 1.94 0.04 -19.82
CA LEU A 157 1.33 1.14 -19.07
C LEU A 157 2.34 1.90 -18.20
N VAL A 158 3.31 1.21 -17.59
CA VAL A 158 4.41 1.89 -16.86
C VAL A 158 5.13 2.86 -17.77
N PHE A 159 5.60 2.41 -18.94
CA PHE A 159 6.31 3.27 -19.89
C PHE A 159 5.43 4.38 -20.45
N PHE A 160 4.18 4.07 -20.76
CA PHE A 160 3.23 5.08 -21.25
C PHE A 160 3.02 6.20 -20.23
N PHE A 161 2.69 5.88 -18.98
CA PHE A 161 2.46 6.89 -17.96
C PHE A 161 3.73 7.61 -17.53
N GLN A 162 4.90 6.95 -17.55
CA GLN A 162 6.17 7.61 -17.32
C GLN A 162 6.51 8.61 -18.43
N ALA A 163 6.26 8.28 -19.69
CA ALA A 163 6.43 9.22 -20.81
C ALA A 163 5.48 10.41 -20.68
N MET A 164 4.22 10.18 -20.33
CA MET A 164 3.25 11.25 -20.09
C MET A 164 3.66 12.14 -18.91
N LEU A 165 4.14 11.53 -17.81
CA LEU A 165 4.67 12.27 -16.67
C LEU A 165 5.87 13.14 -17.07
N ALA A 166 6.82 12.59 -17.82
CA ALA A 166 7.99 13.34 -18.30
C ALA A 166 7.57 14.52 -19.19
N LEU A 167 6.58 14.35 -20.05
CA LEU A 167 6.03 15.42 -20.88
C LEU A 167 5.42 16.55 -20.04
N ILE A 168 4.64 16.21 -19.00
CA ILE A 168 4.06 17.21 -18.09
C ILE A 168 5.17 17.93 -17.33
N GLN A 169 6.15 17.19 -16.80
CA GLN A 169 7.29 17.76 -16.07
C GLN A 169 8.11 18.74 -16.95
N TYR A 170 8.35 18.36 -18.22
CA TYR A 170 9.06 19.22 -19.17
C TYR A 170 8.34 20.55 -19.43
N ARG A 171 7.02 20.57 -19.40
CA ARG A 171 6.20 21.77 -19.64
C ARG A 171 5.84 22.52 -18.36
N SER A 172 6.25 22.05 -17.19
CA SER A 172 5.89 22.65 -15.91
C SER A 172 6.83 23.80 -15.53
N SER A 173 6.34 24.72 -14.68
CA SER A 173 7.21 25.69 -14.02
C SER A 173 8.13 25.00 -13.00
N SER A 174 9.20 25.69 -12.59
CA SER A 174 10.14 25.16 -11.58
C SER A 174 9.43 24.83 -10.26
N GLU A 175 8.45 25.65 -9.84
CA GLU A 175 7.67 25.45 -8.62
C GLU A 175 6.76 24.22 -8.75
N ALA A 176 6.09 24.06 -9.89
CA ALA A 176 5.24 22.89 -10.13
C ALA A 176 6.07 21.61 -10.22
N LEU A 177 7.24 21.67 -10.87
CA LEU A 177 8.17 20.53 -10.94
C LEU A 177 8.62 20.12 -9.54
N GLN A 178 9.00 21.07 -8.68
CA GLN A 178 9.37 20.81 -7.30
C GLN A 178 8.22 20.13 -6.53
N GLN A 179 6.99 20.63 -6.67
CA GLN A 179 5.81 20.03 -6.04
C GLN A 179 5.56 18.60 -6.53
N ILE A 180 5.70 18.32 -7.83
CA ILE A 180 5.55 16.98 -8.40
C ILE A 180 6.60 16.04 -7.80
N VAL A 181 7.86 16.46 -7.75
CA VAL A 181 8.95 15.64 -7.20
C VAL A 181 8.69 15.32 -5.72
N PHE A 182 8.41 16.31 -4.89
CA PHE A 182 8.13 16.10 -3.46
C PHE A 182 6.85 15.30 -3.22
N TRP A 183 5.85 15.43 -4.08
CA TRP A 183 4.64 14.63 -3.94
C TRP A 183 4.87 13.16 -4.35
N SER A 184 5.62 12.92 -5.42
CA SER A 184 5.93 11.58 -5.90
C SER A 184 6.86 10.81 -4.96
N MET A 185 7.74 11.51 -4.25
CA MET A 185 8.52 10.90 -3.17
C MET A 185 7.58 10.52 -2.02
N GLY A 186 7.50 9.23 -1.72
CA GLY A 186 6.65 8.73 -0.64
C GLY A 186 6.96 9.43 0.70
N SER A 187 5.94 9.92 1.38
CA SER A 187 6.10 10.63 2.65
C SER A 187 4.93 10.38 3.59
N LEU A 188 5.24 10.13 4.86
CA LEU A 188 4.27 9.99 5.93
C LEU A 188 3.89 11.33 6.58
N THR A 189 4.58 12.43 6.25
CA THR A 189 4.30 13.76 6.83
C THR A 189 2.92 14.30 6.41
N ARG A 190 2.31 13.71 5.39
CA ARG A 190 0.94 14.01 4.93
C ARG A 190 -0.14 13.21 5.67
N ALA A 191 0.25 12.45 6.69
CA ALA A 191 -0.69 11.65 7.47
C ALA A 191 -1.72 12.53 8.20
N SER A 192 -2.97 12.10 8.13
CA SER A 192 -4.07 12.66 8.88
C SER A 192 -5.02 11.55 9.32
N TRP A 193 -5.81 11.78 10.36
CA TRP A 193 -6.79 10.80 10.81
C TRP A 193 -7.82 10.46 9.72
N GLN A 194 -8.20 11.44 8.90
CA GLN A 194 -9.11 11.23 7.78
C GLN A 194 -8.50 10.35 6.70
N ALA A 195 -7.24 10.60 6.32
CA ALA A 195 -6.52 9.74 5.36
C ALA A 195 -6.36 8.31 5.89
N ASN A 196 -6.02 8.16 7.18
CA ASN A 196 -5.94 6.86 7.84
C ASN A 196 -7.29 6.14 7.87
N ALA A 197 -8.39 6.85 8.09
CA ALA A 197 -9.73 6.27 8.06
C ALA A 197 -10.09 5.75 6.66
N VAL A 198 -9.73 6.46 5.60
CA VAL A 198 -9.93 6.00 4.21
C VAL A 198 -9.10 4.75 3.93
N LEU A 199 -7.80 4.75 4.28
CA LEU A 199 -6.92 3.58 4.11
C LEU A 199 -7.45 2.36 4.89
N ALA A 200 -7.83 2.55 6.15
CA ALA A 200 -8.40 1.51 6.98
C ALA A 200 -9.74 0.99 6.40
N GLY A 201 -10.60 1.89 5.94
CA GLY A 201 -11.88 1.54 5.30
C GLY A 201 -11.70 0.67 4.06
N VAL A 202 -10.74 1.02 3.19
CA VAL A 202 -10.42 0.21 2.00
C VAL A 202 -9.90 -1.17 2.40
N LEU A 203 -9.05 -1.28 3.44
CA LEU A 203 -8.59 -2.57 3.96
C LEU A 203 -9.73 -3.40 4.55
N VAL A 204 -10.61 -2.79 5.33
CA VAL A 204 -11.76 -3.46 5.95
C VAL A 204 -12.69 -4.03 4.87
N VAL A 205 -12.82 -3.39 3.72
CA VAL A 205 -13.59 -3.91 2.58
C VAL A 205 -12.81 -4.98 1.82
N ALA A 206 -11.52 -4.79 1.59
CA ALA A 206 -10.70 -5.71 0.80
C ALA A 206 -10.48 -7.06 1.50
N LEU A 207 -10.25 -7.05 2.81
CA LEU A 207 -9.91 -8.26 3.57
C LEU A 207 -11.00 -9.35 3.54
N PRO A 208 -12.29 -9.07 3.76
CA PRO A 208 -13.34 -10.08 3.63
C PRO A 208 -13.44 -10.65 2.22
N ILE A 209 -13.31 -9.81 1.18
CA ILE A 209 -13.37 -10.25 -0.22
C ILE A 209 -12.22 -11.23 -0.50
N LEU A 210 -10.99 -10.85 -0.16
CA LEU A 210 -9.82 -11.70 -0.39
C LEU A 210 -9.83 -12.94 0.53
N GLY A 211 -10.33 -12.80 1.76
CA GLY A 211 -10.53 -13.90 2.69
C GLY A 211 -11.49 -14.96 2.15
N ALA A 212 -12.61 -14.57 1.57
CA ALA A 212 -13.57 -15.46 0.93
C ALA A 212 -12.98 -16.18 -0.30
N LEU A 213 -11.95 -15.60 -0.92
CA LEU A 213 -11.26 -16.17 -2.09
C LEU A 213 -10.01 -16.98 -1.70
N SER A 214 -9.62 -17.01 -0.41
CA SER A 214 -8.35 -17.56 0.06
C SER A 214 -8.09 -19.01 -0.38
N TRP A 215 -9.11 -19.86 -0.34
CA TRP A 215 -9.00 -21.25 -0.82
C TRP A 215 -8.73 -21.32 -2.33
N ARG A 216 -9.46 -20.52 -3.13
CA ARG A 216 -9.28 -20.47 -4.60
C ARG A 216 -7.90 -19.94 -4.98
N LEU A 217 -7.41 -18.96 -4.23
CA LEU A 217 -6.07 -18.38 -4.42
C LEU A 217 -4.98 -19.39 -4.03
N THR A 218 -5.17 -20.15 -2.97
CA THR A 218 -4.26 -21.25 -2.62
C THR A 218 -4.23 -22.32 -3.72
N ALA A 219 -5.40 -22.69 -4.26
CA ALA A 219 -5.49 -23.65 -5.35
C ALA A 219 -4.87 -23.13 -6.66
N LEU A 220 -4.96 -21.82 -6.93
CA LEU A 220 -4.33 -21.21 -8.12
C LEU A 220 -2.80 -21.40 -8.14
N ARG A 221 -2.15 -21.51 -6.98
CA ARG A 221 -0.70 -21.80 -6.86
C ARG A 221 -0.31 -23.19 -7.37
N LEU A 222 -1.28 -24.09 -7.59
CA LEU A 222 -1.05 -25.40 -8.21
C LEU A 222 -0.95 -25.33 -9.75
N GLY A 223 -1.14 -24.14 -10.31
CA GLY A 223 -1.20 -23.85 -11.74
C GLY A 223 -2.61 -23.86 -12.32
N ASP A 224 -2.81 -23.15 -13.44
CA ASP A 224 -4.12 -22.90 -14.05
C ASP A 224 -4.87 -24.17 -14.40
N ALA A 225 -4.19 -25.17 -14.97
CA ALA A 225 -4.81 -26.43 -15.37
C ALA A 225 -5.43 -27.17 -14.17
N ARG A 226 -4.68 -27.25 -13.05
CA ARG A 226 -5.16 -27.92 -11.83
C ARG A 226 -6.27 -27.11 -11.16
N ALA A 227 -6.14 -25.78 -11.08
CA ALA A 227 -7.18 -24.90 -10.54
C ALA A 227 -8.49 -25.03 -11.33
N THR A 228 -8.41 -25.09 -12.67
CA THR A 228 -9.58 -25.28 -13.54
C THR A 228 -10.20 -26.66 -13.33
N ALA A 229 -9.40 -27.72 -13.18
CA ALA A 229 -9.90 -29.07 -12.87
C ALA A 229 -10.65 -29.12 -11.52
N LEU A 230 -10.33 -28.22 -10.57
CA LEU A 230 -11.06 -28.03 -9.31
C LEU A 230 -12.31 -27.15 -9.46
N GLY A 231 -12.69 -26.75 -10.68
CA GLY A 231 -13.86 -25.94 -10.97
C GLY A 231 -13.67 -24.44 -10.74
N ILE A 232 -12.41 -23.96 -10.64
CA ILE A 232 -12.11 -22.53 -10.44
C ILE A 232 -12.01 -21.83 -11.79
N ASN A 233 -12.81 -20.79 -11.99
CA ASN A 233 -12.63 -19.86 -13.11
C ASN A 233 -11.45 -18.93 -12.80
N THR A 234 -10.24 -19.29 -13.29
CA THR A 234 -9.00 -18.58 -13.02
C THR A 234 -8.99 -17.17 -13.56
N SER A 235 -9.59 -16.92 -14.73
CA SER A 235 -9.70 -15.59 -15.33
C SER A 235 -10.54 -14.64 -14.47
N ARG A 236 -11.73 -15.10 -14.04
CA ARG A 236 -12.61 -14.31 -13.17
C ARG A 236 -11.95 -14.03 -11.81
N LEU A 237 -11.27 -15.05 -11.24
CA LEU A 237 -10.56 -14.91 -9.98
C LEU A 237 -9.47 -13.84 -10.07
N ARG A 238 -8.64 -13.88 -11.13
CA ARG A 238 -7.58 -12.89 -11.38
C ARG A 238 -8.12 -11.48 -11.52
N VAL A 239 -9.20 -11.29 -12.29
CA VAL A 239 -9.82 -9.97 -12.48
C VAL A 239 -10.34 -9.41 -11.16
N ILE A 240 -11.07 -10.19 -10.36
CA ILE A 240 -11.59 -9.73 -9.06
C ILE A 240 -10.45 -9.32 -8.14
N VAL A 241 -9.44 -10.17 -8.00
CA VAL A 241 -8.29 -9.90 -7.14
C VAL A 241 -7.51 -8.68 -7.64
N LEU A 242 -7.28 -8.57 -8.95
CA LEU A 242 -6.62 -7.41 -9.55
C LEU A 242 -7.34 -6.11 -9.20
N VAL A 243 -8.66 -6.05 -9.36
CA VAL A 243 -9.44 -4.85 -9.02
C VAL A 243 -9.29 -4.50 -7.55
N VAL A 244 -9.47 -5.47 -6.64
CA VAL A 244 -9.38 -5.24 -5.19
C VAL A 244 -8.00 -4.72 -4.79
N VAL A 245 -6.92 -5.39 -5.24
CA VAL A 245 -5.57 -5.00 -4.85
C VAL A 245 -5.11 -3.71 -5.51
N SER A 246 -5.60 -3.41 -6.72
CA SER A 246 -5.33 -2.14 -7.38
C SER A 246 -5.98 -0.96 -6.65
N LEU A 247 -7.21 -1.15 -6.14
CA LEU A 247 -7.88 -0.13 -5.31
C LEU A 247 -7.11 0.11 -4.00
N VAL A 248 -6.64 -0.95 -3.33
CA VAL A 248 -5.82 -0.86 -2.13
C VAL A 248 -4.52 -0.09 -2.42
N ALA A 249 -3.80 -0.49 -3.48
CA ALA A 249 -2.53 0.14 -3.86
C ALA A 249 -2.71 1.59 -4.31
N ALA A 250 -3.72 1.88 -5.14
CA ALA A 250 -4.04 3.22 -5.60
C ALA A 250 -4.35 4.17 -4.44
N THR A 251 -5.12 3.69 -3.43
CA THR A 251 -5.43 4.48 -2.23
C THR A 251 -4.15 4.76 -1.43
N THR A 252 -3.27 3.79 -1.31
CA THR A 252 -1.99 3.95 -0.61
C THR A 252 -1.13 5.01 -1.29
N VAL A 253 -0.95 4.93 -2.62
CA VAL A 253 -0.16 5.90 -3.41
C VAL A 253 -0.80 7.29 -3.36
N ALA A 254 -2.12 7.38 -3.43
CA ALA A 254 -2.85 8.64 -3.42
C ALA A 254 -2.56 9.49 -2.17
N PHE A 255 -2.47 8.87 -1.01
CA PHE A 255 -2.22 9.58 0.26
C PHE A 255 -0.76 9.68 0.65
N ALA A 256 0.04 8.64 0.40
CA ALA A 256 1.42 8.58 0.86
C ALA A 256 2.45 8.87 -0.23
N GLY A 257 2.05 8.89 -1.52
CA GLY A 257 2.97 8.88 -2.65
C GLY A 257 3.52 7.48 -2.93
N ILE A 258 4.56 7.40 -3.74
CA ILE A 258 5.12 6.12 -4.19
C ILE A 258 6.07 5.57 -3.11
N ILE A 259 5.71 4.41 -2.53
CA ILE A 259 6.54 3.68 -1.58
C ILE A 259 6.76 2.28 -2.15
N GLY A 260 7.94 2.04 -2.72
CA GLY A 260 8.30 0.77 -3.33
C GLY A 260 8.79 -0.27 -2.33
N PHE A 261 9.00 -1.50 -2.82
CA PHE A 261 9.59 -2.65 -2.14
C PHE A 261 8.77 -3.28 -1.01
N ILE A 262 7.89 -2.55 -0.32
CA ILE A 262 7.10 -3.12 0.78
C ILE A 262 6.20 -4.25 0.28
N GLY A 263 5.65 -4.10 -0.93
CA GLY A 263 4.87 -5.14 -1.60
C GLY A 263 5.66 -6.39 -1.98
N LEU A 264 7.00 -6.33 -1.99
CA LEU A 264 7.88 -7.48 -2.21
C LEU A 264 8.37 -8.08 -0.90
N VAL A 265 8.87 -7.23 0.01
CA VAL A 265 9.54 -7.67 1.25
C VAL A 265 8.59 -8.38 2.21
N GLY A 266 7.40 -7.84 2.45
CA GLY A 266 6.41 -8.45 3.34
C GLY A 266 6.01 -9.87 2.92
N PRO A 267 5.57 -10.09 1.67
CA PRO A 267 5.28 -11.43 1.16
C PRO A 267 6.49 -12.36 1.12
N HIS A 268 7.68 -11.85 0.83
CA HIS A 268 8.90 -12.65 0.83
C HIS A 268 9.18 -13.24 2.22
N ILE A 269 9.17 -12.40 3.26
CA ILE A 269 9.35 -12.83 4.66
C ILE A 269 8.27 -13.86 5.04
N ALA A 270 7.01 -13.58 4.71
CA ALA A 270 5.91 -14.47 5.03
C ALA A 270 6.06 -15.84 4.35
N ARG A 271 6.43 -15.86 3.07
CA ARG A 271 6.63 -17.09 2.30
C ARG A 271 7.69 -17.99 2.92
N MET A 272 8.80 -17.41 3.36
CA MET A 272 9.88 -18.17 4.02
C MET A 272 9.44 -18.78 5.35
N LEU A 273 8.56 -18.10 6.10
CA LEU A 273 8.18 -18.49 7.45
C LEU A 273 6.96 -19.42 7.51
N VAL A 274 5.93 -19.15 6.70
CA VAL A 274 4.64 -19.86 6.79
C VAL A 274 4.23 -20.57 5.49
N GLY A 275 4.99 -20.37 4.38
CA GLY A 275 4.65 -20.89 3.06
C GLY A 275 3.56 -20.09 2.37
N GLU A 276 2.88 -20.69 1.38
CA GLU A 276 1.98 -19.99 0.45
C GLU A 276 0.49 -20.28 0.69
N ASP A 277 0.12 -20.94 1.78
CA ASP A 277 -1.28 -21.10 2.18
C ASP A 277 -1.84 -19.73 2.58
N GLN A 278 -2.79 -19.23 1.78
CA GLN A 278 -3.33 -17.87 1.90
C GLN A 278 -3.87 -17.54 3.30
N ARG A 279 -4.35 -18.54 4.04
CA ARG A 279 -4.85 -18.37 5.43
C ARG A 279 -3.78 -17.87 6.39
N TYR A 280 -2.51 -18.21 6.15
CA TYR A 280 -1.36 -17.81 6.96
C TYR A 280 -0.48 -16.80 6.22
N PHE A 281 -0.36 -16.95 4.90
CA PHE A 281 0.49 -16.14 4.05
C PHE A 281 0.05 -14.66 4.04
N VAL A 282 -1.26 -14.41 3.89
CA VAL A 282 -1.80 -13.05 3.87
C VAL A 282 -1.56 -12.31 5.19
N PRO A 283 -2.03 -12.80 6.36
CA PRO A 283 -1.82 -12.09 7.61
C PRO A 283 -0.34 -11.98 7.98
N ALA A 284 0.49 -12.99 7.67
CA ALA A 284 1.94 -12.90 7.86
C ALA A 284 2.58 -11.82 6.99
N SER A 285 2.17 -11.72 5.70
CA SER A 285 2.65 -10.70 4.77
C SER A 285 2.30 -9.29 5.26
N MET A 286 1.06 -9.08 5.67
CA MET A 286 0.58 -7.80 6.20
C MET A 286 1.34 -7.40 7.46
N ALA A 287 1.53 -8.33 8.41
CA ALA A 287 2.26 -8.08 9.65
C ALA A 287 3.74 -7.78 9.38
N ALA A 288 4.40 -8.55 8.51
CA ALA A 288 5.78 -8.31 8.12
C ALA A 288 5.96 -6.94 7.44
N GLY A 289 5.08 -6.60 6.49
CA GLY A 289 5.14 -5.31 5.82
C GLY A 289 4.85 -4.13 6.75
N ALA A 290 3.90 -4.28 7.66
CA ALA A 290 3.62 -3.28 8.69
C ALA A 290 4.85 -3.07 9.61
N ALA A 291 5.49 -4.16 10.03
CA ALA A 291 6.70 -4.11 10.85
C ALA A 291 7.84 -3.37 10.13
N VAL A 292 8.11 -3.74 8.87
CA VAL A 292 9.16 -3.10 8.05
C VAL A 292 8.87 -1.62 7.85
N MET A 293 7.63 -1.26 7.53
CA MET A 293 7.27 0.15 7.29
C MET A 293 7.34 1.00 8.55
N CYS A 294 6.88 0.49 9.70
CA CYS A 294 7.02 1.18 10.98
C CYS A 294 8.49 1.32 11.40
N ALA A 295 9.32 0.28 11.18
CA ALA A 295 10.75 0.35 11.46
C ALA A 295 11.45 1.36 10.56
N ALA A 296 11.13 1.39 9.25
CA ALA A 296 11.66 2.37 8.31
C ALA A 296 11.25 3.81 8.70
N HIS A 297 9.99 3.99 9.14
CA HIS A 297 9.53 5.28 9.65
C HIS A 297 10.32 5.71 10.89
N ALA A 298 10.45 4.84 11.89
CA ALA A 298 11.23 5.13 13.08
C ALA A 298 12.69 5.50 12.74
N LEU A 299 13.32 4.74 11.83
CA LEU A 299 14.68 5.00 11.38
C LEU A 299 14.80 6.36 10.67
N SER A 300 13.85 6.73 9.84
CA SER A 300 13.84 8.02 9.13
C SER A 300 13.81 9.21 10.08
N LEU A 301 13.13 9.07 11.22
CA LEU A 301 13.06 10.11 12.26
C LEU A 301 14.38 10.26 13.04
N VAL A 302 15.20 9.21 13.10
CA VAL A 302 16.53 9.25 13.74
C VAL A 302 17.58 9.88 12.80
N ILE A 303 17.53 9.51 11.51
CA ILE A 303 18.53 9.94 10.51
C ILE A 303 18.36 11.41 10.13
N LYS A 304 17.13 11.93 10.17
CA LYS A 304 16.85 13.33 9.90
C LYS A 304 16.59 14.06 11.22
N PRO A 305 17.61 14.59 11.89
CA PRO A 305 17.39 15.53 12.96
C PRO A 305 16.79 16.79 12.34
N GLY A 306 15.58 17.09 12.69
CA GLY A 306 14.79 18.30 12.56
C GLY A 306 14.99 19.23 11.40
#